data_a0daa7b473cd5d6ca1458f19c01dd05a
#
_entry.id   a0daa7b473cd5d6ca1458f19c01dd05a
#
_cell.length_a   1.000
_cell.length_b   1.000
_cell.length_c   1.000
_cell.angle_alpha   90.00
_cell.angle_beta   90.00
_cell.angle_gamma   90.00
#
_symmetry.space_group_name_H-M   'P 1'
#
loop_
_entity.id
_entity.type
_entity.pdbx_description
1 polymer ?
#
loop_
_entity_poly.entity_id
_entity_poly.type
_entity_poly.pdbx_seq_one_letter_code
_entity_poly.pdbx_strand_id
1 'polypeptide(L)'
;MPFDLRDHTADVAVEATGSTLADLFAAVADGLAAASCEAIPADGGHTDFAVAVDAEGLEALLFDYLDQLIYERDVRDVLPVDHRVRLSPPDQTVESESDTAADTEEDWHLSGTYRGVPLASIDAREVKAVTYSEMRVEETATGWSAYVVFDV
;
A
#
# COMPACT_ATOMS: atom_id res chain seq x y z
N MET A 1 0.85 13.20 -11.60
CA MET A 1 0.92 11.94 -10.96
C MET A 1 0.70 12.07 -9.50
N PRO A 2 0.00 11.16 -8.91
CA PRO A 2 -0.26 11.20 -7.46
C PRO A 2 0.93 10.82 -6.61
N PHE A 3 2.04 10.42 -7.19
CA PHE A 3 3.21 10.10 -6.41
C PHE A 3 4.45 10.58 -7.14
N ASP A 4 5.54 10.75 -6.38
CA ASP A 4 6.83 11.09 -6.92
C ASP A 4 7.85 10.15 -6.35
N LEU A 5 8.85 9.80 -7.12
CA LEU A 5 9.93 8.93 -6.66
C LEU A 5 11.17 9.79 -6.40
N ARG A 6 11.82 9.52 -5.27
CA ARG A 6 13.00 10.25 -4.88
C ARG A 6 14.13 9.28 -4.62
N ASP A 7 15.31 9.57 -5.15
CA ASP A 7 16.41 8.65 -5.03
C ASP A 7 17.26 8.93 -3.83
N HIS A 8 17.66 7.90 -3.16
CA HIS A 8 18.61 7.97 -2.06
C HIS A 8 19.66 6.91 -2.31
N THR A 9 20.74 6.93 -1.58
CA THR A 9 21.84 6.04 -1.84
C THR A 9 21.46 4.58 -1.83
N ALA A 10 20.79 4.13 -0.84
CA ALA A 10 20.41 2.73 -0.72
C ALA A 10 18.93 2.56 -0.57
N ASP A 11 18.15 3.54 -0.96
CA ASP A 11 16.72 3.42 -0.81
C ASP A 11 16.03 4.33 -1.81
N VAL A 12 14.70 4.25 -1.86
CA VAL A 12 13.90 5.09 -2.72
C VAL A 12 12.70 5.55 -1.92
N ALA A 13 12.27 6.76 -2.12
CA ALA A 13 11.12 7.29 -1.42
C ALA A 13 9.98 7.53 -2.39
N VAL A 14 8.77 7.33 -1.90
CA VAL A 14 7.55 7.61 -2.67
C VAL A 14 6.80 8.69 -1.93
N GLU A 15 6.47 9.76 -2.64
CA GLU A 15 5.66 10.82 -2.10
C GLU A 15 4.36 10.79 -2.88
N ALA A 16 3.22 10.72 -2.23
CA ALA A 16 1.95 10.51 -2.90
C ALA A 16 0.87 11.40 -2.32
N THR A 17 -0.16 11.65 -3.11
CA THR A 17 -1.32 12.39 -2.64
C THR A 17 -2.57 11.64 -3.08
N GLY A 18 -3.67 11.93 -2.41
CA GLY A 18 -4.96 11.37 -2.77
C GLY A 18 -6.08 12.24 -2.23
N SER A 19 -7.22 12.20 -2.87
CA SER A 19 -8.35 12.97 -2.38
C SER A 19 -9.01 12.27 -1.20
N THR A 20 -8.84 10.98 -1.05
CA THR A 20 -9.31 10.24 0.11
C THR A 20 -8.15 9.40 0.63
N LEU A 21 -8.30 8.84 1.83
CA LEU A 21 -7.28 7.97 2.35
C LEU A 21 -7.13 6.73 1.47
N ALA A 22 -8.22 6.19 0.98
CA ALA A 22 -8.13 5.00 0.14
C ALA A 22 -7.36 5.33 -1.14
N ASP A 23 -7.60 6.48 -1.74
CA ASP A 23 -6.88 6.89 -2.92
C ASP A 23 -5.40 7.09 -2.60
N LEU A 24 -5.09 7.63 -1.42
CA LEU A 24 -3.71 7.84 -1.02
C LEU A 24 -2.98 6.50 -0.89
N PHE A 25 -3.60 5.54 -0.22
CA PHE A 25 -2.95 4.24 -0.02
C PHE A 25 -2.73 3.54 -1.36
N ALA A 26 -3.71 3.64 -2.26
CA ALA A 26 -3.56 3.05 -3.59
C ALA A 26 -2.43 3.75 -4.35
N ALA A 27 -2.31 5.07 -4.21
CA ALA A 27 -1.27 5.81 -4.92
C ALA A 27 0.12 5.44 -4.40
N VAL A 28 0.27 5.22 -3.09
CA VAL A 28 1.56 4.80 -2.55
C VAL A 28 1.91 3.41 -3.08
N ALA A 29 0.93 2.50 -3.14
CA ALA A 29 1.16 1.16 -3.65
C ALA A 29 1.52 1.19 -5.13
N ASP A 30 0.88 2.06 -5.91
CA ASP A 30 1.23 2.21 -7.32
C ASP A 30 2.63 2.82 -7.44
N GLY A 31 3.03 3.68 -6.51
CA GLY A 31 4.38 4.21 -6.49
C GLY A 31 5.41 3.14 -6.20
N LEU A 32 5.07 2.19 -5.32
CA LEU A 32 5.95 1.05 -5.07
C LEU A 32 6.13 0.24 -6.35
N ALA A 33 5.06 0.01 -7.09
CA ALA A 33 5.16 -0.72 -8.35
C ALA A 33 6.03 0.04 -9.35
N ALA A 34 5.86 1.36 -9.43
CA ALA A 34 6.64 2.16 -10.35
C ALA A 34 8.11 2.18 -9.95
N ALA A 35 8.40 2.14 -8.66
CA ALA A 35 9.78 2.09 -8.20
C ALA A 35 10.43 0.77 -8.55
N SER A 36 9.62 -0.28 -8.65
CA SER A 36 10.14 -1.61 -8.96
C SER A 36 10.33 -1.81 -10.47
N CYS A 37 9.50 -1.21 -11.29
CA CYS A 37 9.53 -1.47 -12.72
C CYS A 37 9.11 -0.24 -13.49
N GLU A 38 9.93 0.22 -14.42
CA GLU A 38 9.61 1.40 -15.19
C GLU A 38 8.57 1.14 -16.23
N ALA A 39 8.57 -0.01 -16.82
CA ALA A 39 7.66 -0.29 -17.94
C ALA A 39 6.71 -1.39 -17.54
N ILE A 40 5.64 -1.04 -16.84
CA ILE A 40 4.67 -2.02 -16.40
C ILE A 40 3.69 -2.26 -17.53
N PRO A 41 3.52 -3.51 -17.96
CA PRO A 41 2.59 -3.79 -19.04
C PRO A 41 1.16 -3.46 -18.66
N ALA A 42 0.45 -2.84 -19.56
CA ALA A 42 -0.93 -2.48 -19.29
C ALA A 42 -1.86 -3.67 -19.43
N ASP A 43 -1.47 -4.68 -20.18
CA ASP A 43 -2.36 -5.81 -20.34
C ASP A 43 -1.53 -7.06 -20.28
N GLY A 44 -2.00 -8.12 -20.71
CA GLY A 44 -1.28 -9.34 -20.60
C GLY A 44 -1.87 -10.16 -19.55
N GLY A 45 -1.76 -11.39 -19.64
CA GLY A 45 -2.37 -12.31 -18.75
C GLY A 45 -2.15 -11.89 -17.33
N HIS A 46 -3.13 -11.67 -16.63
CA HIS A 46 -2.98 -11.25 -15.26
C HIS A 46 -4.02 -11.91 -14.41
N THR A 47 -3.76 -11.95 -13.14
CA THR A 47 -4.69 -12.49 -12.17
C THR A 47 -4.87 -11.43 -11.11
N ASP A 48 -6.09 -11.30 -10.63
CA ASP A 48 -6.37 -10.36 -9.56
C ASP A 48 -6.26 -11.08 -8.23
N PHE A 49 -5.70 -10.41 -7.26
CA PHE A 49 -5.51 -10.96 -5.92
C PHE A 49 -6.06 -9.99 -4.89
N ALA A 50 -6.39 -10.49 -3.74
CA ALA A 50 -6.95 -9.67 -2.66
C ALA A 50 -6.02 -9.68 -1.46
N VAL A 51 -5.97 -8.56 -0.73
CA VAL A 51 -5.20 -8.47 0.50
C VAL A 51 -6.05 -7.81 1.56
N ALA A 52 -5.75 -8.07 2.81
CA ALA A 52 -6.43 -7.42 3.92
C ALA A 52 -5.45 -7.28 5.07
N VAL A 53 -5.45 -6.13 5.74
CA VAL A 53 -4.62 -5.89 6.90
C VAL A 53 -5.35 -5.01 7.89
N ASP A 54 -4.99 -5.10 9.15
CA ASP A 54 -5.56 -4.30 10.21
C ASP A 54 -4.45 -3.69 11.03
N ALA A 55 -4.63 -2.49 11.52
CA ALA A 55 -3.62 -1.86 12.37
C ALA A 55 -4.26 -0.75 13.19
N GLU A 56 -3.59 -0.34 14.25
CA GLU A 56 -4.14 0.63 15.14
C GLU A 56 -4.06 2.05 14.63
N GLY A 57 -3.15 2.38 13.79
CA GLY A 57 -3.00 3.75 13.29
C GLY A 57 -2.73 3.76 11.81
N LEU A 58 -2.81 4.94 11.22
CA LEU A 58 -2.68 5.06 9.78
C LEU A 58 -1.28 4.74 9.28
N GLU A 59 -0.22 5.18 10.00
CA GLU A 59 1.12 4.86 9.54
C GLU A 59 1.37 3.36 9.63
N ALA A 60 0.92 2.73 10.71
CA ALA A 60 1.09 1.30 10.86
C ALA A 60 0.28 0.55 9.81
N LEU A 61 -0.92 1.04 9.49
CA LEU A 61 -1.73 0.40 8.48
C LEU A 61 -1.07 0.49 7.10
N LEU A 62 -0.53 1.65 6.77
CA LEU A 62 0.13 1.82 5.49
C LEU A 62 1.38 0.92 5.44
N PHE A 63 2.15 0.88 6.53
CA PHE A 63 3.33 0.05 6.59
C PHE A 63 2.94 -1.41 6.36
N ASP A 64 1.93 -1.89 7.09
CA ASP A 64 1.55 -3.29 7.00
C ASP A 64 0.98 -3.64 5.63
N TYR A 65 0.26 -2.71 5.01
CA TYR A 65 -0.27 -2.92 3.67
C TYR A 65 0.87 -3.08 2.67
N LEU A 66 1.86 -2.17 2.71
CA LEU A 66 2.97 -2.23 1.78
C LEU A 66 3.85 -3.45 2.03
N ASP A 67 4.04 -3.80 3.29
CA ASP A 67 4.80 -4.98 3.65
C ASP A 67 4.10 -6.23 3.13
N GLN A 68 2.77 -6.26 3.19
CA GLN A 68 2.03 -7.38 2.67
C GLN A 68 2.18 -7.49 1.14
N LEU A 69 2.22 -6.36 0.44
CA LEU A 69 2.41 -6.39 -1.00
C LEU A 69 3.79 -6.91 -1.37
N ILE A 70 4.81 -6.56 -0.60
CA ILE A 70 6.14 -7.06 -0.84
C ILE A 70 6.18 -8.57 -0.60
N TYR A 71 5.50 -9.03 0.44
CA TYR A 71 5.40 -10.46 0.73
C TYR A 71 4.67 -11.18 -0.41
N GLU A 72 3.58 -10.62 -0.92
CA GLU A 72 2.83 -11.24 -2.01
C GLU A 72 3.70 -11.35 -3.26
N ARG A 73 4.51 -10.34 -3.53
CA ARG A 73 5.40 -10.41 -4.67
C ARG A 73 6.35 -11.60 -4.54
N ASP A 74 6.90 -11.78 -3.33
CA ASP A 74 7.87 -12.84 -3.13
C ASP A 74 7.24 -14.22 -3.19
N VAL A 75 6.03 -14.35 -2.68
CA VAL A 75 5.39 -15.65 -2.61
C VAL A 75 4.77 -16.03 -3.94
N ARG A 76 4.24 -15.07 -4.68
CA ARG A 76 3.52 -15.37 -5.90
C ARG A 76 4.34 -15.10 -7.16
N ASP A 77 5.54 -14.53 -7.01
CA ASP A 77 6.40 -14.19 -8.15
C ASP A 77 5.70 -13.25 -9.11
N VAL A 78 4.97 -12.30 -8.59
CA VAL A 78 4.29 -11.29 -9.41
C VAL A 78 4.61 -9.91 -8.87
N LEU A 79 4.53 -8.90 -9.73
CA LEU A 79 4.59 -7.52 -9.28
C LEU A 79 3.16 -7.03 -9.12
N PRO A 80 2.76 -6.62 -7.91
CA PRO A 80 1.42 -6.09 -7.70
C PRO A 80 1.28 -4.71 -8.34
N VAL A 81 0.25 -4.53 -9.14
CA VAL A 81 -0.02 -3.25 -9.82
C VAL A 81 -1.52 -2.99 -9.81
N ASP A 82 -1.93 -1.82 -10.21
CA ASP A 82 -3.34 -1.44 -10.34
C ASP A 82 -4.09 -1.68 -9.03
N HIS A 83 -3.66 -1.01 -8.00
CA HIS A 83 -4.18 -1.23 -6.66
C HIS A 83 -5.50 -0.54 -6.42
N ARG A 84 -6.42 -1.22 -5.75
CA ARG A 84 -7.69 -0.67 -5.32
C ARG A 84 -7.82 -0.93 -3.85
N VAL A 85 -8.19 0.07 -3.09
CA VAL A 85 -8.15 0.00 -1.64
C VAL A 85 -9.46 0.49 -1.04
N ARG A 86 -9.89 -0.17 0.01
CA ARG A 86 -11.04 0.23 0.78
C ARG A 86 -10.64 0.24 2.24
N LEU A 87 -10.95 1.29 2.95
CA LEU A 87 -10.57 1.42 4.35
C LEU A 87 -11.79 1.59 5.23
N SER A 88 -11.75 1.01 6.42
CA SER A 88 -12.77 1.17 7.42
C SER A 88 -12.14 1.70 8.69
N PRO A 89 -12.62 2.81 9.22
CA PRO A 89 -12.04 3.36 10.45
C PRO A 89 -12.37 2.50 11.66
N PRO A 90 -11.67 2.73 12.72
CA PRO A 90 -11.96 1.97 13.92
C PRO A 90 -13.32 2.32 14.45
N ASP A 91 -13.77 1.52 15.20
CA ASP A 91 -14.98 1.75 15.78
C ASP A 91 -16.17 1.92 15.22
N GLN A 92 -16.47 2.01 14.71
CA GLN A 92 -17.52 2.21 14.19
C GLN A 92 -18.50 1.43 14.52
N THR A 93 -19.26 1.44 14.72
CA THR A 93 -20.30 0.74 14.86
C THR A 93 -20.44 -0.17 15.70
N VAL A 94 -20.08 -0.53 16.08
CA VAL A 94 -20.15 -1.46 16.81
C VAL A 94 -21.07 -1.70 17.67
N GLU A 95 -21.86 -1.37 17.84
CA GLU A 95 -22.79 -1.67 18.62
C GLU A 95 -22.87 -2.95 18.94
N SER A 96 -22.38 -3.58 18.66
CA SER A 96 -22.50 -4.88 18.83
C SER A 96 -22.48 -5.18 20.17
N GLU A 97 -23.15 -5.08 20.73
CA GLU A 97 -23.25 -5.41 21.95
C GLU A 97 -22.43 -6.45 22.40
N SER A 98 -21.92 -7.02 21.80
CA SER A 98 -21.24 -8.09 22.18
C SER A 98 -20.10 -7.66 22.88
N ASP A 99 -20.09 -7.55 23.93
CA ASP A 99 -19.07 -7.15 24.60
C ASP A 99 -17.80 -7.72 24.29
N THR A 100 -17.70 -8.76 23.94
CA THR A 100 -16.45 -9.31 23.73
C THR A 100 -15.71 -8.62 22.74
N ALA A 101 -16.30 -8.00 21.95
CA ALA A 101 -15.61 -7.51 20.89
C ALA A 101 -14.93 -6.30 21.19
N ALA A 102 -14.92 -5.94 22.29
CA ALA A 102 -14.41 -4.73 22.53
C ALA A 102 -13.13 -4.45 21.93
N ASP A 103 -12.29 -5.32 21.79
CA ASP A 103 -11.06 -4.96 21.35
C ASP A 103 -10.92 -4.76 19.91
N THR A 104 -11.61 -5.31 19.15
CA THR A 104 -11.33 -5.18 17.77
C THR A 104 -11.74 -3.92 17.20
N GLU A 105 -12.57 -3.18 17.83
CA GLU A 105 -13.01 -2.05 17.20
C GLU A 105 -12.06 -0.96 17.23
N GLU A 106 -10.91 -1.10 17.75
CA GLU A 106 -10.02 -0.02 17.77
C GLU A 106 -9.09 0.00 16.62
N ASP A 107 -9.20 -0.89 15.69
CA ASP A 107 -8.27 -0.97 14.58
C ASP A 107 -8.86 -0.44 13.30
N TRP A 108 -8.01 0.11 12.48
CA TRP A 108 -8.37 0.38 11.10
C TRP A 108 -8.32 -0.93 10.32
N HIS A 109 -9.19 -1.07 9.35
CA HIS A 109 -9.23 -2.26 8.51
C HIS A 109 -9.03 -1.85 7.06
N LEU A 110 -8.20 -2.56 6.35
CA LEU A 110 -7.97 -2.31 4.94
C LEU A 110 -8.26 -3.58 4.16
N SER A 111 -8.99 -3.45 3.06
CA SER A 111 -9.11 -4.53 2.11
C SER A 111 -8.79 -3.95 0.74
N GLY A 112 -8.15 -4.72 -0.09
CA GLY A 112 -7.77 -4.22 -1.40
C GLY A 112 -7.56 -5.34 -2.38
N THR A 113 -7.39 -4.95 -3.65
CA THR A 113 -7.09 -5.90 -4.70
C THR A 113 -5.96 -5.34 -5.52
N TYR A 114 -5.28 -6.20 -6.25
CA TYR A 114 -4.26 -5.77 -7.19
C TYR A 114 -4.21 -6.77 -8.33
N ARG A 115 -3.62 -6.32 -9.42
CA ARG A 115 -3.38 -7.18 -10.55
C ARG A 115 -1.93 -7.65 -10.45
N GLY A 116 -1.64 -8.91 -10.65
CA GLY A 116 -0.30 -9.44 -10.55
C GLY A 116 0.31 -9.58 -11.93
N VAL A 117 1.49 -9.00 -12.14
CA VAL A 117 2.22 -9.13 -13.39
C VAL A 117 3.36 -10.10 -13.13
N PRO A 118 3.46 -11.19 -13.89
CA PRO A 118 4.53 -12.17 -13.64
C PRO A 118 5.90 -11.52 -13.70
N LEU A 119 6.70 -11.74 -12.67
CA LEU A 119 8.02 -11.12 -12.61
C LEU A 119 8.90 -11.61 -13.76
N ALA A 120 8.68 -12.82 -14.25
CA ALA A 120 9.48 -13.36 -15.32
C ALA A 120 9.24 -12.62 -16.65
N SER A 121 8.17 -11.85 -16.74
CA SER A 121 7.87 -11.17 -18.00
C SER A 121 8.29 -9.71 -17.99
N ILE A 122 8.89 -9.21 -16.92
CA ILE A 122 9.26 -7.82 -16.83
C ILE A 122 10.66 -7.70 -16.25
N ASP A 123 11.21 -6.49 -16.36
CA ASP A 123 12.52 -6.23 -15.81
C ASP A 123 12.30 -5.37 -14.59
N ALA A 124 12.18 -5.97 -13.45
CA ALA A 124 11.88 -5.27 -12.22
C ALA A 124 13.01 -5.41 -11.23
N ARG A 125 13.27 -4.33 -10.46
CA ARG A 125 14.27 -4.45 -9.42
C ARG A 125 13.59 -4.84 -8.13
N GLU A 126 14.34 -5.40 -7.23
CA GLU A 126 13.78 -5.83 -5.98
C GLU A 126 13.70 -4.66 -5.03
N VAL A 127 12.54 -4.43 -4.45
CA VAL A 127 12.38 -3.52 -3.34
C VAL A 127 12.28 -4.44 -2.13
N LYS A 128 13.25 -4.35 -1.23
CA LYS A 128 13.39 -5.35 -0.19
C LYS A 128 12.45 -5.16 0.97
N ALA A 129 12.17 -3.93 1.34
CA ALA A 129 11.36 -3.69 2.53
C ALA A 129 10.83 -2.27 2.54
N VAL A 130 9.72 -2.07 3.24
CA VAL A 130 9.20 -0.75 3.56
C VAL A 130 9.79 -0.39 4.92
N THR A 131 10.04 0.89 5.16
CA THR A 131 10.59 1.33 6.43
C THR A 131 9.72 2.40 7.05
N TYR A 132 9.89 2.62 8.35
CA TYR A 132 9.21 3.71 9.04
C TYR A 132 10.04 5.00 8.98
N SER A 133 11.21 4.98 8.37
CA SER A 133 12.08 6.14 8.34
C SER A 133 11.37 7.30 7.65
N GLU A 134 11.16 8.38 8.36
CA GLU A 134 10.51 9.57 7.82
C GLU A 134 9.10 9.33 7.30
N MET A 135 8.47 8.22 7.64
CA MET A 135 7.13 7.95 7.16
C MET A 135 6.16 9.00 7.66
N ARG A 136 5.23 9.41 6.79
CA ARG A 136 4.26 10.42 7.13
C ARG A 136 2.97 10.16 6.41
N VAL A 137 1.86 10.32 7.09
CA VAL A 137 0.53 10.30 6.49
C VAL A 137 -0.20 11.50 7.08
N GLU A 138 -0.56 12.47 6.27
CA GLU A 138 -1.12 13.71 6.77
C GLU A 138 -2.30 14.17 5.96
N GLU A 139 -3.25 14.78 6.61
CA GLU A 139 -4.36 15.39 5.91
C GLU A 139 -3.92 16.76 5.42
N THR A 140 -4.32 17.14 4.22
CA THR A 140 -3.96 18.41 3.64
C THR A 140 -5.23 19.20 3.35
N ALA A 141 -5.08 20.39 2.82
CA ALA A 141 -6.24 21.21 2.53
C ALA A 141 -7.14 20.59 1.48
N THR A 142 -6.60 19.76 0.60
CA THR A 142 -7.39 19.21 -0.48
C THR A 142 -7.46 17.70 -0.45
N GLY A 143 -6.97 17.07 0.59
CA GLY A 143 -7.01 15.61 0.66
C GLY A 143 -5.98 15.10 1.61
N TRP A 144 -5.12 14.22 1.15
CA TRP A 144 -4.13 13.54 2.00
C TRP A 144 -2.80 13.44 1.28
N SER A 145 -1.72 13.37 2.04
CA SER A 145 -0.41 13.13 1.47
C SER A 145 0.36 12.13 2.31
N ALA A 146 1.31 11.47 1.71
CA ALA A 146 2.13 10.49 2.40
C ALA A 146 3.54 10.48 1.84
N TYR A 147 4.48 10.09 2.68
CA TYR A 147 5.88 9.95 2.30
C TYR A 147 6.36 8.63 2.89
N VAL A 148 6.93 7.77 2.07
CA VAL A 148 7.33 6.43 2.49
C VAL A 148 8.68 6.11 1.88
N VAL A 149 9.58 5.52 2.66
CA VAL A 149 10.92 5.15 2.20
C VAL A 149 11.01 3.63 2.13
N PHE A 150 11.54 3.12 1.05
CA PHE A 150 11.73 1.70 0.83
C PHE A 150 13.22 1.39 0.69
N ASP A 151 13.64 0.25 1.21
CA ASP A 151 14.99 -0.26 1.00
C ASP A 151 15.07 -0.98 -0.33
N VAL A 152 16.08 -0.73 -1.07
CA VAL A 152 16.27 -1.41 -2.37
C VAL A 152 17.61 -2.14 -2.43
#